data_a4ff27173bf72aa475f2a231d7eb357b
#
_entry.id   a4ff27173bf72aa475f2a231d7eb357b
#
_cell.length_a   1.000
_cell.length_b   1.000
_cell.length_c   1.000
_cell.angle_alpha   90.00
_cell.angle_beta   90.00
_cell.angle_gamma   90.00
#
_symmetry.space_group_name_H-M   'P 1'
#
loop_
_entity.id
_entity.type
_entity.pdbx_description
1 polymer ?
#
loop_
_entity_poly.entity_id
_entity_poly.type
_entity_poly.pdbx_seq_one_letter_code
_entity_poly.pdbx_strand_id
1 'polypeptide(L)'
;MTDRLVPQDSARTTGTRLRVLGAGACALFALAACAPPGGGSAPAASEAAPTDVSTELGEEPVELTLYDGAGLKAKDEALIAAFEEKYPNVTITGRYDPDDVQAQNSPRVLASDDPPDIARVIALSDVAGDGLLTNLDAYADAYNWDELPEGQLAQYRVNEDGVRGEGSQYTLADGFTVTGFYYNKELAQQLGMTTPPQTMDELQDLLAQAEEAGMVPIMAGNQTGGIVFTTQMMLNNALGAEAVNEWVFHAPEATIDTPEAAEAVGTVQDWAEAGYYPEDTNGTDATTALGRFANDEALFFFSGNWDAAALDEQMGDNVGFFLPPAPEGSEQATMSDPASNFAIPAGADEKDAAAAFLNFLRSEEARQVVADAGFAPSGEGEIPTTEEGSVNAQIQEAFAQLVEADGQVQFVQNATNGLTTTWNSEVQRLVDGATSPEDLLAAVQRQYESELGR
;
A
#
# COMPACT_ATOMS: atom_id res chain seq x y z
N MET A 1 53.86 34.91 -5.22
CA MET A 1 53.69 36.18 -4.48
C MET A 1 52.75 35.86 -3.36
N THR A 2 53.38 35.50 -2.30
CA THR A 2 53.37 36.07 -0.93
C THR A 2 52.03 35.86 -0.19
N ASP A 3 51.90 34.87 0.66
CA ASP A 3 52.54 34.66 1.98
C ASP A 3 51.93 35.51 3.10
N ARG A 4 51.39 34.86 4.15
CA ARG A 4 51.59 34.97 5.61
C ARG A 4 50.37 34.51 6.41
N LEU A 5 50.34 33.39 7.06
CA LEU A 5 50.83 32.95 8.41
C LEU A 5 50.47 33.87 9.59
N VAL A 6 49.56 33.37 10.44
CA VAL A 6 49.51 33.08 11.91
C VAL A 6 50.18 34.13 12.86
N PRO A 7 49.72 34.35 14.15
CA PRO A 7 49.68 33.32 15.18
C PRO A 7 48.59 33.41 16.29
N GLN A 8 48.56 32.32 17.08
CA GLN A 8 47.95 32.11 18.38
C GLN A 8 48.39 33.16 19.44
N ASP A 9 47.55 33.40 20.46
CA ASP A 9 48.07 33.56 21.79
C ASP A 9 47.10 33.11 22.91
N SER A 10 47.70 32.45 23.88
CA SER A 10 47.18 31.86 25.08
C SER A 10 47.21 32.82 26.25
N ALA A 11 46.23 32.77 27.15
CA ALA A 11 46.45 33.27 28.52
C ALA A 11 45.63 32.47 29.56
N ARG A 12 46.40 31.74 30.39
CA ARG A 12 45.99 31.20 31.70
C ARG A 12 45.90 32.34 32.72
N THR A 13 44.92 32.27 33.64
CA THR A 13 45.11 32.82 35.00
C THR A 13 44.43 31.95 36.04
N THR A 14 45.21 31.67 37.06
CA THR A 14 45.01 30.89 38.27
C THR A 14 44.43 31.73 39.42
N GLY A 15 43.75 31.01 40.36
CA GLY A 15 43.69 31.36 41.80
C GLY A 15 42.32 31.86 42.26
N THR A 16 41.67 31.39 43.29
CA THR A 16 42.12 31.26 44.68
C THR A 16 40.99 30.57 45.48
N ARG A 17 41.37 29.77 46.44
CA ARG A 17 40.53 29.03 47.39
C ARG A 17 39.95 29.97 48.46
N LEU A 18 38.69 29.74 48.84
CA LEU A 18 38.22 30.12 50.19
C LEU A 18 37.32 29.03 50.76
N ARG A 19 37.71 28.51 51.93
CA ARG A 19 36.95 27.56 52.75
C ARG A 19 36.10 28.38 53.73
N VAL A 20 34.80 28.03 53.85
CA VAL A 20 34.06 28.32 55.08
C VAL A 20 33.25 27.08 55.45
N LEU A 21 33.40 26.58 56.67
CA LEU A 21 32.59 25.56 57.32
C LEU A 21 31.27 26.18 57.84
N GLY A 22 30.19 25.42 57.74
CA GLY A 22 28.96 25.72 58.43
C GLY A 22 28.00 24.52 58.43
N ALA A 23 27.62 24.07 59.62
CA ALA A 23 27.00 22.81 59.99
C ALA A 23 25.49 22.72 59.65
N GLY A 24 25.05 21.52 59.30
CA GLY A 24 23.90 20.80 59.88
C GLY A 24 22.50 21.16 59.38
N ALA A 25 21.92 20.25 58.55
CA ALA A 25 20.51 19.83 58.70
C ALA A 25 20.27 18.56 57.86
N CYS A 26 19.79 17.49 58.50
CA CYS A 26 19.33 16.25 57.85
C CYS A 26 18.10 16.52 56.99
N ALA A 27 18.19 16.23 55.69
CA ALA A 27 17.04 16.08 54.83
C ALA A 27 17.20 14.77 54.03
N LEU A 28 16.21 13.91 54.20
CA LEU A 28 16.06 12.66 53.47
C LEU A 28 16.02 12.92 51.96
N PHE A 29 17.07 12.56 51.24
CA PHE A 29 17.08 12.53 49.80
C PHE A 29 16.61 11.15 49.31
N ALA A 30 15.41 11.15 48.71
CA ALA A 30 14.99 10.05 47.87
C ALA A 30 16.02 9.88 46.70
N LEU A 31 16.53 8.65 46.55
CA LEU A 31 17.36 8.26 45.42
C LEU A 31 16.50 8.28 44.16
N ALA A 32 16.61 9.35 43.38
CA ALA A 32 16.21 9.29 41.97
C ALA A 32 17.32 8.56 41.21
N ALA A 33 17.07 7.30 40.87
CA ALA A 33 17.92 6.54 39.95
C ALA A 33 17.88 7.21 38.58
N CYS A 34 19.03 7.71 38.09
CA CYS A 34 19.21 8.05 36.69
C CYS A 34 19.13 6.77 35.87
N ALA A 35 18.02 6.56 35.18
CA ALA A 35 17.92 5.59 34.10
C ALA A 35 18.73 6.11 32.89
N PRO A 36 19.46 5.25 32.16
CA PRO A 36 20.13 5.63 30.92
C PRO A 36 19.10 5.96 29.83
N PRO A 37 19.39 6.88 28.88
CA PRO A 37 18.53 7.14 27.75
C PRO A 37 18.57 5.90 26.81
N GLY A 38 17.48 5.15 26.74
CA GLY A 38 17.37 3.90 25.96
C GLY A 38 16.31 2.94 26.48
N GLY A 39 15.50 3.33 27.46
CA GLY A 39 14.35 2.56 27.84
C GLY A 39 13.21 2.81 26.84
N GLY A 40 12.84 1.80 26.05
CA GLY A 40 11.65 1.83 25.23
C GLY A 40 10.44 2.24 26.08
N SER A 41 9.66 3.17 25.57
CA SER A 41 8.35 3.50 26.11
C SER A 41 7.54 2.21 26.13
N ALA A 42 6.91 1.88 27.27
CA ALA A 42 5.88 0.87 27.27
C ALA A 42 4.85 1.23 26.18
N PRO A 43 4.30 0.24 25.44
CA PRO A 43 3.26 0.54 24.48
C PRO A 43 2.19 1.36 25.19
N ALA A 44 1.77 2.45 24.55
CA ALA A 44 0.64 3.23 25.02
C ALA A 44 -0.54 2.25 25.11
N ALA A 45 -1.21 2.21 26.24
CA ALA A 45 -2.41 1.41 26.36
C ALA A 45 -3.35 1.87 25.23
N SER A 46 -3.78 0.91 24.38
CA SER A 46 -4.81 1.14 23.37
C SER A 46 -5.92 1.95 24.04
N GLU A 47 -6.23 3.12 23.49
CA GLU A 47 -7.35 3.91 24.01
C GLU A 47 -8.59 3.03 23.92
N ALA A 48 -9.35 2.95 25.00
CA ALA A 48 -10.55 2.10 25.02
C ALA A 48 -11.47 2.55 23.87
N ALA A 49 -12.04 1.56 23.15
CA ALA A 49 -12.99 1.84 22.08
C ALA A 49 -14.03 2.88 22.54
N PRO A 50 -14.36 3.88 21.69
CA PRO A 50 -15.41 4.84 22.04
C PRO A 50 -16.72 4.07 22.32
N THR A 51 -17.37 4.41 23.42
CA THR A 51 -18.60 3.71 23.87
C THR A 51 -19.87 4.53 23.61
N ASP A 52 -19.70 5.79 23.21
CA ASP A 52 -20.80 6.72 22.93
C ASP A 52 -20.47 7.41 21.60
N VAL A 53 -21.03 6.89 20.51
CA VAL A 53 -20.78 7.36 19.13
C VAL A 53 -22.08 7.91 18.54
N SER A 54 -21.97 8.98 17.72
CA SER A 54 -23.09 9.57 17.02
C SER A 54 -23.01 9.34 15.53
N THR A 55 -24.12 8.97 14.92
CA THR A 55 -24.28 8.90 13.45
C THR A 55 -24.91 10.17 12.87
N GLU A 56 -25.24 11.16 13.70
CA GLU A 56 -25.83 12.43 13.30
C GLU A 56 -24.81 13.55 13.44
N LEU A 57 -24.58 14.29 12.36
CA LEU A 57 -23.61 15.40 12.31
C LEU A 57 -24.12 16.73 12.90
N GLY A 58 -25.42 16.80 13.24
CA GLY A 58 -26.02 18.06 13.70
C GLY A 58 -26.09 19.13 12.60
N GLU A 59 -26.28 20.38 13.03
CA GLU A 59 -26.38 21.56 12.12
C GLU A 59 -25.22 22.57 12.32
N GLU A 60 -24.38 22.37 13.33
CA GLU A 60 -23.24 23.26 13.60
C GLU A 60 -22.12 23.03 12.55
N PRO A 61 -21.36 24.06 12.19
CA PRO A 61 -20.22 23.91 11.29
C PRO A 61 -19.18 22.94 11.86
N VAL A 62 -18.70 22.01 11.03
CA VAL A 62 -17.64 21.05 11.35
C VAL A 62 -16.51 21.22 10.33
N GLU A 63 -15.29 21.33 10.80
CA GLU A 63 -14.09 21.38 9.97
C GLU A 63 -13.28 20.11 10.18
N LEU A 64 -12.99 19.37 9.10
CA LEU A 64 -12.17 18.15 9.10
C LEU A 64 -10.91 18.35 8.27
N THR A 65 -9.89 17.59 8.61
CA THR A 65 -8.66 17.48 7.83
C THR A 65 -8.45 16.04 7.37
N LEU A 66 -8.08 15.86 6.08
CA LEU A 66 -7.76 14.57 5.50
C LEU A 66 -6.29 14.54 5.06
N TYR A 67 -5.57 13.46 5.35
CA TYR A 67 -4.17 13.26 4.96
C TYR A 67 -3.99 12.04 4.09
N ASP A 68 -3.54 12.23 2.84
CA ASP A 68 -3.27 11.14 1.89
C ASP A 68 -2.07 11.44 0.99
N GLY A 69 -1.77 10.53 0.07
CA GLY A 69 -0.77 10.67 -0.97
C GLY A 69 -1.24 11.49 -2.17
N ALA A 70 -0.30 12.18 -2.82
CA ALA A 70 -0.61 13.05 -3.95
C ALA A 70 -1.16 12.32 -5.18
N GLY A 71 -0.86 11.02 -5.34
CA GLY A 71 -1.37 10.19 -6.42
C GLY A 71 -2.89 9.96 -6.35
N LEU A 72 -3.49 10.06 -5.16
CA LEU A 72 -4.92 9.84 -4.94
C LEU A 72 -5.72 11.15 -4.81
N LYS A 73 -5.04 12.30 -4.84
CA LYS A 73 -5.62 13.61 -4.61
C LYS A 73 -6.89 13.90 -5.43
N ALA A 74 -6.90 13.59 -6.72
CA ALA A 74 -8.04 13.91 -7.59
C ALA A 74 -9.29 13.12 -7.18
N LYS A 75 -9.14 11.86 -6.83
CA LYS A 75 -10.21 11.00 -6.32
C LYS A 75 -10.73 11.51 -4.97
N ASP A 76 -9.82 11.81 -4.05
CA ASP A 76 -10.17 12.27 -2.70
C ASP A 76 -10.90 13.63 -2.74
N GLU A 77 -10.42 14.58 -3.56
CA GLU A 77 -11.10 15.88 -3.74
C GLU A 77 -12.51 15.71 -4.31
N ALA A 78 -12.74 14.73 -5.19
CA ALA A 78 -14.07 14.42 -5.71
C ALA A 78 -14.97 13.78 -4.63
N LEU A 79 -14.43 12.88 -3.79
CA LEU A 79 -15.15 12.30 -2.65
C LEU A 79 -15.51 13.37 -1.61
N ILE A 80 -14.57 14.27 -1.30
CA ILE A 80 -14.80 15.41 -0.41
C ILE A 80 -15.93 16.30 -0.95
N ALA A 81 -15.87 16.67 -2.22
CA ALA A 81 -16.90 17.52 -2.83
C ALA A 81 -18.29 16.87 -2.77
N ALA A 82 -18.39 15.56 -3.05
CA ALA A 82 -19.65 14.82 -2.97
C ALA A 82 -20.17 14.72 -1.50
N PHE A 83 -19.26 14.57 -0.53
CA PHE A 83 -19.63 14.56 0.88
C PHE A 83 -20.13 15.92 1.35
N GLU A 84 -19.44 17.02 1.00
CA GLU A 84 -19.83 18.40 1.34
C GLU A 84 -21.15 18.82 0.68
N GLU A 85 -21.46 18.31 -0.53
CA GLU A 85 -22.77 18.52 -1.16
C GLU A 85 -23.88 17.88 -0.31
N LYS A 86 -23.65 16.70 0.24
CA LYS A 86 -24.60 15.97 1.09
C LYS A 86 -24.70 16.56 2.50
N TYR A 87 -23.59 17.07 3.03
CA TYR A 87 -23.46 17.62 4.38
C TYR A 87 -22.89 19.06 4.36
N PRO A 88 -23.67 20.08 3.96
CA PRO A 88 -23.18 21.41 3.68
C PRO A 88 -22.65 22.19 4.92
N ASN A 89 -22.84 21.65 6.13
CA ASN A 89 -22.24 22.19 7.36
C ASN A 89 -20.85 21.60 7.65
N VAL A 90 -20.37 20.62 6.86
CA VAL A 90 -19.05 20.03 7.00
C VAL A 90 -18.12 20.58 5.92
N THR A 91 -16.89 20.89 6.27
CA THR A 91 -15.82 21.26 5.34
C THR A 91 -14.61 20.38 5.58
N ILE A 92 -14.07 19.73 4.53
CA ILE A 92 -12.90 18.87 4.63
C ILE A 92 -11.74 19.47 3.87
N THR A 93 -10.61 19.71 4.55
CA THR A 93 -9.36 20.18 3.92
C THR A 93 -8.40 19.03 3.70
N GLY A 94 -8.14 18.69 2.44
CA GLY A 94 -7.16 17.67 2.06
C GLY A 94 -5.72 18.18 2.14
N ARG A 95 -4.84 17.41 2.75
CA ARG A 95 -3.38 17.58 2.76
C ARG A 95 -2.76 16.38 2.06
N TYR A 96 -1.92 16.63 1.05
CA TYR A 96 -1.32 15.60 0.20
C TYR A 96 0.20 15.75 0.15
N ASP A 97 0.92 14.72 0.59
CA ASP A 97 2.37 14.60 0.40
C ASP A 97 2.65 13.64 -0.78
N PRO A 98 3.83 13.68 -1.43
CA PRO A 98 4.22 12.61 -2.36
C PRO A 98 4.02 11.23 -1.71
N ASP A 99 3.57 10.22 -2.48
CA ASP A 99 3.08 8.94 -1.93
C ASP A 99 4.11 8.23 -1.04
N ASP A 100 5.38 8.22 -1.44
CA ASP A 100 6.48 7.67 -0.65
C ASP A 100 6.75 8.45 0.64
N VAL A 101 6.59 9.77 0.60
CA VAL A 101 6.72 10.66 1.77
C VAL A 101 5.55 10.47 2.71
N GLN A 102 4.33 10.35 2.18
CA GLN A 102 3.12 10.07 2.96
C GLN A 102 3.27 8.76 3.72
N ALA A 103 3.64 7.67 3.04
CA ALA A 103 3.84 6.35 3.64
C ALA A 103 4.86 6.38 4.79
N GLN A 104 6.03 7.02 4.57
CA GLN A 104 7.09 7.10 5.58
C GLN A 104 6.75 8.02 6.76
N ASN A 105 6.01 9.10 6.52
CA ASN A 105 5.68 10.08 7.55
C ASN A 105 4.40 9.76 8.33
N SER A 106 3.55 8.87 7.83
CA SER A 106 2.24 8.56 8.42
C SER A 106 2.30 8.30 9.92
N PRO A 107 3.15 7.43 10.47
CA PRO A 107 3.20 7.18 11.92
C PRO A 107 3.51 8.44 12.72
N ARG A 108 4.41 9.31 12.22
CA ARG A 108 4.76 10.57 12.90
C ARG A 108 3.64 11.61 12.82
N VAL A 109 2.90 11.64 11.72
CA VAL A 109 1.76 12.56 11.55
C VAL A 109 0.62 12.13 12.47
N LEU A 110 0.33 10.83 12.54
CA LEU A 110 -0.69 10.26 13.45
C LEU A 110 -0.36 10.48 14.92
N ALA A 111 0.92 10.46 15.30
CA ALA A 111 1.40 10.66 16.66
C ALA A 111 1.62 12.15 17.03
N SER A 112 1.26 13.10 16.17
CA SER A 112 1.45 14.53 16.45
C SER A 112 0.44 15.06 17.48
N ASP A 113 0.72 16.24 18.07
CA ASP A 113 -0.21 16.91 18.99
C ASP A 113 -1.48 17.43 18.29
N ASP A 114 -1.47 17.51 16.97
CA ASP A 114 -2.57 17.98 16.11
C ASP A 114 -2.61 17.06 14.87
N PRO A 115 -3.08 15.80 15.02
CA PRO A 115 -3.19 14.87 13.90
C PRO A 115 -4.37 15.25 12.98
N PRO A 116 -4.40 14.80 11.74
CA PRO A 116 -5.58 14.94 10.88
C PRO A 116 -6.78 14.17 11.49
N ASP A 117 -8.00 14.50 11.05
CA ASP A 117 -9.21 13.79 11.48
C ASP A 117 -9.38 12.47 10.70
N ILE A 118 -8.90 12.44 9.47
CA ILE A 118 -8.94 11.27 8.57
C ILE A 118 -7.55 11.11 7.96
N ALA A 119 -7.02 9.89 7.98
CA ALA A 119 -5.71 9.62 7.38
C ALA A 119 -5.69 8.28 6.65
N ARG A 120 -5.04 8.24 5.48
CA ARG A 120 -4.69 6.97 4.84
C ARG A 120 -3.58 6.27 5.60
N VAL A 121 -3.78 4.97 5.81
CA VAL A 121 -2.84 4.07 6.50
C VAL A 121 -2.40 2.95 5.57
N ILE A 122 -1.11 2.65 5.53
CA ILE A 122 -0.52 1.54 4.76
C ILE A 122 -0.12 0.40 5.70
N ALA A 123 0.78 0.64 6.64
CA ALA A 123 1.23 -0.37 7.62
C ALA A 123 0.27 -0.43 8.82
N LEU A 124 -0.91 -0.99 8.60
CA LEU A 124 -2.01 -0.98 9.58
C LEU A 124 -1.63 -1.64 10.91
N SER A 125 -0.96 -2.81 10.90
CA SER A 125 -0.55 -3.51 12.11
C SER A 125 0.30 -2.65 13.04
N ASP A 126 1.29 -1.95 12.46
CA ASP A 126 2.23 -1.13 13.22
C ASP A 126 1.54 0.03 13.93
N VAL A 127 0.74 0.81 13.16
CA VAL A 127 0.10 2.02 13.71
C VAL A 127 -1.08 1.70 14.64
N ALA A 128 -1.77 0.58 14.42
CA ALA A 128 -2.80 0.10 15.35
C ALA A 128 -2.15 -0.44 16.64
N GLY A 129 -1.06 -1.22 16.54
CA GLY A 129 -0.30 -1.74 17.67
C GLY A 129 0.34 -0.63 18.51
N ASP A 130 0.74 0.48 17.90
CA ASP A 130 1.26 1.66 18.59
C ASP A 130 0.15 2.53 19.25
N GLY A 131 -1.13 2.16 19.07
CA GLY A 131 -2.28 2.88 19.64
C GLY A 131 -2.53 4.24 18.98
N LEU A 132 -2.11 4.42 17.73
CA LEU A 132 -2.24 5.68 16.99
C LEU A 132 -3.60 5.84 16.32
N LEU A 133 -4.43 4.80 16.32
CA LEU A 133 -5.72 4.77 15.63
C LEU A 133 -6.88 4.61 16.64
N THR A 134 -8.01 5.20 16.29
CA THR A 134 -9.29 4.97 16.97
C THR A 134 -9.81 3.59 16.62
N ASN A 135 -10.20 2.79 17.62
CA ASN A 135 -10.97 1.55 17.40
C ASN A 135 -12.36 1.91 16.86
N LEU A 136 -12.71 1.34 15.71
CA LEU A 136 -13.94 1.67 14.99
C LEU A 136 -15.10 0.71 15.24
N ASP A 137 -14.99 -0.28 16.14
CA ASP A 137 -16.01 -1.30 16.36
C ASP A 137 -17.37 -0.70 16.69
N ALA A 138 -17.43 0.34 17.54
CA ALA A 138 -18.68 1.01 17.88
C ALA A 138 -19.31 1.74 16.68
N TYR A 139 -18.50 2.30 15.79
CA TYR A 139 -18.98 2.91 14.53
C TYR A 139 -19.42 1.83 13.54
N ALA A 140 -18.67 0.72 13.46
CA ALA A 140 -19.03 -0.43 12.63
C ALA A 140 -20.41 -0.98 13.01
N ASP A 141 -20.66 -1.13 14.30
CA ASP A 141 -21.98 -1.53 14.82
C ASP A 141 -23.08 -0.50 14.48
N ALA A 142 -22.78 0.81 14.69
CA ALA A 142 -23.76 1.88 14.47
C ALA A 142 -24.14 2.08 12.99
N TYR A 143 -23.19 1.84 12.08
CA TYR A 143 -23.36 2.00 10.63
C TYR A 143 -23.58 0.66 9.88
N ASN A 144 -23.62 -0.49 10.57
CA ASN A 144 -23.71 -1.84 10.01
C ASN A 144 -22.61 -2.14 8.99
N TRP A 145 -21.34 -1.88 9.34
CA TRP A 145 -20.19 -2.19 8.47
C TRP A 145 -19.89 -3.69 8.42
N ASP A 146 -20.42 -4.49 9.36
CA ASP A 146 -20.37 -5.95 9.37
C ASP A 146 -21.12 -6.61 8.19
N GLU A 147 -21.92 -5.84 7.43
CA GLU A 147 -22.53 -6.28 6.18
C GLU A 147 -21.54 -6.30 4.99
N LEU A 148 -20.32 -5.76 5.14
CA LEU A 148 -19.31 -5.80 4.10
C LEU A 148 -18.80 -7.24 3.87
N PRO A 149 -18.31 -7.56 2.64
CA PRO A 149 -17.68 -8.85 2.35
C PRO A 149 -16.56 -9.17 3.33
N GLU A 150 -16.50 -10.42 3.82
CA GLU A 150 -15.52 -10.84 4.83
C GLU A 150 -14.08 -10.61 4.39
N GLY A 151 -13.73 -10.88 3.12
CA GLY A 151 -12.41 -10.61 2.58
C GLY A 151 -12.02 -9.12 2.58
N GLN A 152 -13.01 -8.21 2.52
CA GLN A 152 -12.77 -6.78 2.71
C GLN A 152 -12.61 -6.43 4.19
N LEU A 153 -13.49 -6.98 5.07
CA LEU A 153 -13.41 -6.75 6.51
C LEU A 153 -12.09 -7.23 7.10
N ALA A 154 -11.58 -8.37 6.65
CA ALA A 154 -10.29 -8.90 7.07
C ALA A 154 -9.14 -7.90 6.84
N GLN A 155 -9.24 -7.08 5.80
CA GLN A 155 -8.21 -6.07 5.49
C GLN A 155 -8.23 -4.87 6.44
N TYR A 156 -9.30 -4.67 7.20
CA TYR A 156 -9.52 -3.52 8.09
C TYR A 156 -9.27 -3.84 9.56
N ARG A 157 -9.12 -5.13 9.91
CA ARG A 157 -9.06 -5.63 11.28
C ARG A 157 -7.66 -5.98 11.73
N VAL A 158 -7.39 -5.74 13.01
CA VAL A 158 -6.15 -6.14 13.70
C VAL A 158 -6.50 -6.63 15.09
N ASN A 159 -5.93 -7.76 15.50
CA ASN A 159 -6.10 -8.29 16.85
C ASN A 159 -5.08 -7.69 17.85
N GLU A 160 -5.20 -8.05 19.13
CA GLU A 160 -4.33 -7.56 20.21
C GLU A 160 -2.84 -7.95 20.03
N ASP A 161 -2.56 -8.98 19.24
CA ASP A 161 -1.21 -9.46 18.93
C ASP A 161 -0.61 -8.78 17.67
N GLY A 162 -1.34 -7.84 17.03
CA GLY A 162 -0.92 -7.14 15.82
C GLY A 162 -1.13 -7.95 14.53
N VAL A 163 -1.82 -9.10 14.59
CA VAL A 163 -2.17 -9.89 13.42
C VAL A 163 -3.39 -9.27 12.75
N ARG A 164 -3.33 -9.08 11.43
CA ARG A 164 -4.46 -8.60 10.61
C ARG A 164 -5.40 -9.75 10.27
N GLY A 165 -6.56 -9.41 9.74
CA GLY A 165 -7.57 -10.38 9.31
C GLY A 165 -8.66 -10.63 10.35
N GLU A 166 -8.39 -10.40 11.61
CA GLU A 166 -9.31 -10.63 12.73
C GLU A 166 -9.15 -9.54 13.80
N GLY A 167 -9.99 -9.57 14.83
CA GLY A 167 -9.95 -8.60 15.92
C GLY A 167 -10.79 -7.36 15.64
N SER A 168 -10.32 -6.20 16.12
CA SER A 168 -11.02 -4.93 16.01
C SER A 168 -10.80 -4.24 14.68
N GLN A 169 -11.81 -3.53 14.20
CA GLN A 169 -11.72 -2.72 13.00
C GLN A 169 -11.08 -1.36 13.30
N TYR A 170 -10.11 -0.93 12.46
CA TYR A 170 -9.41 0.34 12.59
C TYR A 170 -9.49 1.21 11.34
N THR A 171 -9.87 0.65 10.20
CA THR A 171 -9.94 1.36 8.93
C THR A 171 -11.21 1.03 8.17
N LEU A 172 -11.46 1.81 7.11
CA LEU A 172 -12.43 1.52 6.06
C LEU A 172 -11.90 2.07 4.75
N ALA A 173 -11.95 1.28 3.69
CA ALA A 173 -11.49 1.73 2.37
C ALA A 173 -12.65 2.29 1.54
N ASP A 174 -12.31 3.21 0.65
CA ASP A 174 -13.21 3.71 -0.39
C ASP A 174 -13.36 2.72 -1.55
N GLY A 175 -12.28 1.99 -1.85
CA GLY A 175 -12.23 1.01 -2.92
C GLY A 175 -10.96 0.19 -2.86
N PHE A 176 -10.74 -0.59 -3.91
CA PHE A 176 -9.63 -1.52 -4.03
C PHE A 176 -8.82 -1.28 -5.29
N THR A 177 -7.52 -1.55 -5.19
CA THR A 177 -6.68 -1.73 -6.35
C THR A 177 -6.96 -3.08 -7.00
N VAL A 178 -6.66 -3.20 -8.28
CA VAL A 178 -6.67 -4.46 -9.03
C VAL A 178 -5.46 -4.47 -9.93
N THR A 179 -4.58 -5.45 -9.79
CA THR A 179 -3.44 -5.60 -10.67
C THR A 179 -3.69 -6.68 -11.72
N GLY A 180 -3.10 -6.48 -12.90
CA GLY A 180 -3.22 -7.40 -14.00
C GLY A 180 -2.37 -6.99 -15.19
N PHE A 181 -2.57 -7.67 -16.29
CA PHE A 181 -1.93 -7.34 -17.54
C PHE A 181 -2.79 -6.37 -18.36
N TYR A 182 -2.27 -5.17 -18.59
CA TYR A 182 -2.67 -4.40 -19.75
C TYR A 182 -2.04 -4.99 -21.01
N TYR A 183 -2.77 -4.94 -22.13
CA TYR A 183 -2.24 -5.42 -23.40
C TYR A 183 -2.61 -4.50 -24.57
N ASN A 184 -1.69 -4.39 -25.51
CA ASN A 184 -1.92 -3.66 -26.75
C ASN A 184 -2.68 -4.56 -27.73
N LYS A 185 -3.94 -4.21 -28.02
CA LYS A 185 -4.82 -5.04 -28.87
C LYS A 185 -4.32 -5.18 -30.30
N GLU A 186 -3.69 -4.13 -30.88
CA GLU A 186 -3.14 -4.20 -32.24
C GLU A 186 -1.94 -5.14 -32.32
N LEU A 187 -1.01 -5.08 -31.34
CA LEU A 187 0.14 -6.00 -31.28
C LEU A 187 -0.33 -7.44 -30.99
N ALA A 188 -1.28 -7.61 -30.08
CA ALA A 188 -1.89 -8.91 -29.79
C ALA A 188 -2.54 -9.53 -31.04
N GLN A 189 -3.26 -8.74 -31.81
CA GLN A 189 -3.85 -9.21 -33.07
C GLN A 189 -2.80 -9.63 -34.10
N GLN A 190 -1.65 -8.94 -34.17
CA GLN A 190 -0.54 -9.32 -35.07
C GLN A 190 0.02 -10.71 -34.72
N LEU A 191 0.01 -11.09 -33.43
CA LEU A 191 0.41 -12.42 -32.97
C LEU A 191 -0.73 -13.47 -32.99
N GLY A 192 -1.94 -13.05 -33.46
CA GLY A 192 -3.10 -13.95 -33.53
C GLY A 192 -3.82 -14.15 -32.19
N MET A 193 -3.53 -13.37 -31.17
CA MET A 193 -4.26 -13.37 -29.90
C MET A 193 -5.69 -12.87 -30.14
N THR A 194 -6.68 -13.73 -29.97
CA THR A 194 -8.11 -13.38 -30.12
C THR A 194 -8.82 -13.18 -28.78
N THR A 195 -8.27 -13.76 -27.72
CA THR A 195 -8.71 -13.66 -26.33
C THR A 195 -7.48 -13.60 -25.44
N PRO A 196 -7.56 -12.98 -24.25
CA PRO A 196 -6.49 -13.04 -23.27
C PRO A 196 -6.11 -14.49 -22.91
N PRO A 197 -4.83 -14.76 -22.58
CA PRO A 197 -4.38 -16.09 -22.17
C PRO A 197 -5.11 -16.55 -20.90
N GLN A 198 -5.54 -17.80 -20.89
CA GLN A 198 -6.28 -18.40 -19.77
C GLN A 198 -5.38 -19.25 -18.87
N THR A 199 -4.19 -19.59 -19.33
CA THR A 199 -3.20 -20.38 -18.60
C THR A 199 -1.82 -19.73 -18.64
N MET A 200 -0.97 -20.07 -17.67
CA MET A 200 0.43 -19.62 -17.67
C MET A 200 1.20 -20.08 -18.90
N ASP A 201 0.92 -21.29 -19.41
CA ASP A 201 1.54 -21.81 -20.63
C ASP A 201 1.15 -20.96 -21.86
N GLU A 202 -0.13 -20.58 -21.99
CA GLU A 202 -0.58 -19.68 -23.06
C GLU A 202 0.07 -18.29 -22.95
N LEU A 203 0.23 -17.77 -21.74
CA LEU A 203 0.93 -16.50 -21.52
C LEU A 203 2.40 -16.61 -21.93
N GLN A 204 3.10 -17.65 -21.50
CA GLN A 204 4.50 -17.90 -21.86
C GLN A 204 4.71 -18.07 -23.37
N ASP A 205 3.80 -18.79 -24.03
CA ASP A 205 3.82 -18.96 -25.49
C ASP A 205 3.67 -17.59 -26.22
N LEU A 206 2.82 -16.71 -25.73
CA LEU A 206 2.65 -15.36 -26.29
C LEU A 206 3.88 -14.48 -26.04
N LEU A 207 4.51 -14.57 -24.86
CA LEU A 207 5.76 -13.86 -24.56
C LEU A 207 6.88 -14.29 -25.50
N ALA A 208 7.04 -15.59 -25.72
CA ALA A 208 8.03 -16.12 -26.64
C ALA A 208 7.75 -15.69 -28.10
N GLN A 209 6.49 -15.72 -28.54
CA GLN A 209 6.11 -15.28 -29.88
C GLN A 209 6.35 -13.77 -30.08
N ALA A 210 6.12 -12.95 -29.05
CA ALA A 210 6.41 -11.51 -29.09
C ALA A 210 7.90 -11.24 -29.25
N GLU A 211 8.75 -11.94 -28.48
CA GLU A 211 10.22 -11.85 -28.57
C GLU A 211 10.71 -12.28 -29.95
N GLU A 212 10.26 -13.44 -30.44
CA GLU A 212 10.61 -13.95 -31.78
C GLU A 212 10.17 -12.97 -32.91
N ALA A 213 9.08 -12.21 -32.71
CA ALA A 213 8.62 -11.18 -33.63
C ALA A 213 9.41 -9.87 -33.50
N GLY A 214 10.33 -9.74 -32.55
CA GLY A 214 11.11 -8.55 -32.26
C GLY A 214 10.31 -7.46 -31.56
N MET A 215 9.23 -7.81 -30.88
CA MET A 215 8.46 -6.95 -29.99
C MET A 215 9.02 -7.06 -28.57
N VAL A 216 8.83 -6.04 -27.73
CA VAL A 216 9.05 -6.17 -26.28
C VAL A 216 7.86 -6.93 -25.68
N PRO A 217 8.06 -8.13 -25.09
CA PRO A 217 6.95 -8.91 -24.53
C PRO A 217 6.26 -8.20 -23.37
N ILE A 218 7.03 -7.73 -22.36
CA ILE A 218 6.51 -7.08 -21.16
C ILE A 218 7.26 -5.76 -20.94
N MET A 219 6.56 -4.63 -20.99
CA MET A 219 7.09 -3.35 -20.53
C MET A 219 7.11 -3.32 -19.02
N ALA A 220 8.22 -2.87 -18.43
CA ALA A 220 8.35 -2.65 -17.00
C ALA A 220 9.32 -1.52 -16.69
N GLY A 221 9.05 -0.76 -15.62
CA GLY A 221 9.93 0.27 -15.06
C GLY A 221 10.41 -0.18 -13.68
N ASN A 222 11.55 -0.89 -13.62
CA ASN A 222 12.02 -1.54 -12.39
C ASN A 222 12.91 -0.64 -11.52
N GLN A 223 13.21 0.61 -11.95
CA GLN A 223 13.88 1.58 -11.09
C GLN A 223 13.03 1.87 -9.83
N THR A 224 11.71 1.87 -10.00
CA THR A 224 10.72 2.10 -8.93
C THR A 224 9.96 0.83 -8.53
N GLY A 225 10.39 -0.35 -8.99
CA GLY A 225 9.84 -1.63 -8.57
C GLY A 225 8.72 -2.19 -9.46
N GLY A 226 8.68 -1.86 -10.76
CA GLY A 226 7.63 -2.39 -11.66
C GLY A 226 7.62 -3.92 -11.79
N ILE A 227 8.78 -4.60 -11.69
CA ILE A 227 8.86 -6.07 -11.79
C ILE A 227 8.48 -6.76 -10.46
N VAL A 228 8.39 -6.04 -9.34
CA VAL A 228 7.91 -6.64 -8.09
C VAL A 228 6.48 -7.17 -8.23
N PHE A 229 5.68 -6.57 -9.11
CA PHE A 229 4.30 -7.01 -9.34
C PHE A 229 4.25 -8.36 -10.05
N THR A 230 5.04 -8.57 -11.11
CA THR A 230 5.14 -9.89 -11.75
C THR A 230 5.80 -10.91 -10.83
N THR A 231 6.75 -10.48 -9.98
CA THR A 231 7.37 -11.36 -8.97
C THR A 231 6.33 -11.81 -7.93
N GLN A 232 5.52 -10.89 -7.43
CA GLN A 232 4.45 -11.25 -6.50
C GLN A 232 3.34 -12.07 -7.17
N MET A 233 3.01 -11.79 -8.43
CA MET A 233 2.08 -12.63 -9.20
C MET A 233 2.53 -14.11 -9.20
N MET A 234 3.83 -14.36 -9.42
CA MET A 234 4.37 -15.73 -9.36
C MET A 234 4.28 -16.33 -7.95
N LEU A 235 4.54 -15.51 -6.93
CA LEU A 235 4.39 -15.89 -5.53
C LEU A 235 2.95 -16.28 -5.19
N ASN A 236 1.98 -15.47 -5.62
CA ASN A 236 0.55 -15.73 -5.43
C ASN A 236 0.13 -17.05 -6.12
N ASN A 237 0.65 -17.31 -7.33
CA ASN A 237 0.38 -18.53 -8.06
C ASN A 237 0.96 -19.78 -7.38
N ALA A 238 2.09 -19.65 -6.69
CA ALA A 238 2.74 -20.77 -5.99
C ALA A 238 2.09 -21.08 -4.63
N LEU A 239 1.78 -20.05 -3.85
CA LEU A 239 1.35 -20.17 -2.47
C LEU A 239 -0.17 -20.05 -2.28
N GLY A 240 -0.87 -19.40 -3.22
CA GLY A 240 -2.29 -19.05 -3.09
C GLY A 240 -2.52 -17.78 -2.28
N ALA A 241 -3.74 -17.23 -2.39
CA ALA A 241 -4.12 -15.96 -1.74
C ALA A 241 -4.04 -16.06 -0.21
N GLU A 242 -4.54 -17.14 0.37
CA GLU A 242 -4.59 -17.35 1.83
C GLU A 242 -3.19 -17.29 2.44
N ALA A 243 -2.23 -18.09 1.94
CA ALA A 243 -0.90 -18.17 2.53
C ALA A 243 -0.09 -16.86 2.39
N VAL A 244 -0.24 -16.14 1.27
CA VAL A 244 0.41 -14.83 1.11
C VAL A 244 -0.21 -13.80 2.04
N ASN A 245 -1.55 -13.78 2.17
CA ASN A 245 -2.24 -12.89 3.09
C ASN A 245 -1.90 -13.20 4.55
N GLU A 246 -1.84 -14.47 4.96
CA GLU A 246 -1.39 -14.86 6.30
C GLU A 246 -0.01 -14.28 6.62
N TRP A 247 0.91 -14.32 5.67
CA TRP A 247 2.24 -13.73 5.85
C TRP A 247 2.18 -12.20 5.95
N VAL A 248 1.48 -11.52 5.03
CA VAL A 248 1.34 -10.06 5.07
C VAL A 248 0.60 -9.60 6.33
N PHE A 249 -0.32 -10.40 6.84
CA PHE A 249 -1.11 -10.13 8.05
C PHE A 249 -0.41 -10.50 9.34
N HIS A 250 0.85 -10.91 9.28
CA HIS A 250 1.68 -11.24 10.43
C HIS A 250 1.24 -12.52 11.18
N ALA A 251 0.57 -13.44 10.53
CA ALA A 251 0.18 -14.71 11.14
C ALA A 251 1.42 -15.45 11.69
N PRO A 252 1.30 -16.10 12.84
CA PRO A 252 2.41 -16.87 13.42
C PRO A 252 2.89 -17.97 12.47
N GLU A 253 4.21 -18.12 12.36
CA GLU A 253 4.87 -19.16 11.54
C GLU A 253 4.64 -19.04 10.00
N ALA A 254 3.91 -18.01 9.52
CA ALA A 254 3.77 -17.76 8.09
C ALA A 254 5.12 -17.41 7.45
N THR A 255 5.38 -17.95 6.25
CA THR A 255 6.61 -17.73 5.51
C THR A 255 6.37 -17.75 4.01
N ILE A 256 7.08 -16.87 3.29
CA ILE A 256 7.17 -16.92 1.83
C ILE A 256 8.48 -17.56 1.34
N ASP A 257 9.40 -17.88 2.25
CA ASP A 257 10.69 -18.52 1.95
C ASP A 257 10.49 -20.03 1.87
N THR A 258 9.92 -20.50 0.76
CA THR A 258 9.66 -21.92 0.48
C THR A 258 10.25 -22.33 -0.87
N PRO A 259 10.55 -23.63 -1.08
CA PRO A 259 11.04 -24.11 -2.38
C PRO A 259 10.07 -23.85 -3.54
N GLU A 260 8.77 -23.94 -3.30
CA GLU A 260 7.72 -23.70 -4.30
C GLU A 260 7.69 -22.23 -4.71
N ALA A 261 7.81 -21.32 -3.75
CA ALA A 261 7.92 -19.88 -4.00
C ALA A 261 9.20 -19.55 -4.78
N ALA A 262 10.33 -20.16 -4.42
CA ALA A 262 11.59 -19.95 -5.11
C ALA A 262 11.54 -20.41 -6.58
N GLU A 263 10.94 -21.58 -6.86
CA GLU A 263 10.73 -22.08 -8.22
C GLU A 263 9.87 -21.10 -9.03
N ALA A 264 8.76 -20.62 -8.46
CA ALA A 264 7.87 -19.68 -9.14
C ALA A 264 8.54 -18.32 -9.40
N VAL A 265 9.24 -17.76 -8.41
CA VAL A 265 10.00 -16.50 -8.56
C VAL A 265 11.13 -16.66 -9.59
N GLY A 266 11.69 -17.86 -9.74
CA GLY A 266 12.68 -18.21 -10.78
C GLY A 266 12.16 -17.93 -12.19
N THR A 267 10.86 -18.05 -12.45
CA THR A 267 10.26 -17.72 -13.75
C THR A 267 10.51 -16.26 -14.14
N VAL A 268 10.54 -15.32 -13.19
CA VAL A 268 10.82 -13.90 -13.46
C VAL A 268 12.28 -13.72 -13.91
N GLN A 269 13.21 -14.47 -13.34
CA GLN A 269 14.61 -14.50 -13.76
C GLN A 269 14.73 -15.09 -15.17
N ASP A 270 14.05 -16.20 -15.45
CA ASP A 270 14.01 -16.81 -16.77
C ASP A 270 13.46 -15.85 -17.83
N TRP A 271 12.42 -15.08 -17.50
CA TRP A 271 11.88 -14.03 -18.38
C TRP A 271 12.87 -12.90 -18.65
N ALA A 272 13.64 -12.49 -17.64
CA ALA A 272 14.68 -11.50 -17.83
C ALA A 272 15.83 -12.03 -18.70
N GLU A 273 16.28 -13.27 -18.48
CA GLU A 273 17.30 -13.95 -19.29
C GLU A 273 16.85 -14.18 -20.73
N ALA A 274 15.55 -14.45 -20.96
CA ALA A 274 14.96 -14.60 -22.28
C ALA A 274 14.77 -13.26 -23.02
N GLY A 275 15.01 -12.12 -22.36
CA GLY A 275 14.83 -10.80 -22.96
C GLY A 275 13.38 -10.32 -23.04
N TYR A 276 12.50 -10.84 -22.17
CA TYR A 276 11.08 -10.46 -22.18
C TYR A 276 10.85 -9.06 -21.58
N TYR A 277 11.80 -8.52 -20.80
CA TYR A 277 11.80 -7.14 -20.36
C TYR A 277 12.79 -6.28 -21.19
N PRO A 278 12.58 -4.97 -21.29
CA PRO A 278 13.57 -4.07 -21.90
C PRO A 278 14.95 -4.18 -21.21
N GLU A 279 16.03 -4.09 -22.00
CA GLU A 279 17.40 -4.15 -21.46
C GLU A 279 17.68 -3.04 -20.41
N ASP A 280 16.97 -1.91 -20.50
CA ASP A 280 17.11 -0.75 -19.62
C ASP A 280 16.09 -0.72 -18.47
N THR A 281 15.37 -1.82 -18.23
CA THR A 281 14.25 -1.89 -17.28
C THR A 281 14.64 -1.46 -15.86
N ASN A 282 15.80 -1.87 -15.33
CA ASN A 282 16.28 -1.47 -14.01
C ASN A 282 16.64 0.02 -13.89
N GLY A 283 16.82 0.72 -15.02
CA GLY A 283 17.07 2.16 -15.08
C GLY A 283 15.83 2.98 -15.49
N THR A 284 14.72 2.33 -15.78
CA THR A 284 13.48 2.96 -16.24
C THR A 284 12.51 3.10 -15.06
N ASP A 285 11.96 4.30 -14.85
CA ASP A 285 10.92 4.54 -13.85
C ASP A 285 9.52 4.16 -14.38
N ALA A 286 8.54 4.05 -13.45
CA ALA A 286 7.18 3.63 -13.78
C ALA A 286 6.49 4.56 -14.80
N THR A 287 6.65 5.88 -14.68
CA THR A 287 6.03 6.86 -15.59
C THR A 287 6.59 6.72 -17.00
N THR A 288 7.90 6.53 -17.14
CA THR A 288 8.56 6.29 -18.42
C THR A 288 8.10 4.97 -19.04
N ALA A 289 7.98 3.89 -18.26
CA ALA A 289 7.48 2.61 -18.73
C ALA A 289 6.03 2.70 -19.21
N LEU A 290 5.15 3.35 -18.45
CA LEU A 290 3.77 3.60 -18.84
C LEU A 290 3.71 4.34 -20.20
N GLY A 291 4.48 5.44 -20.35
CA GLY A 291 4.52 6.18 -21.58
C GLY A 291 5.05 5.39 -22.78
N ARG A 292 6.01 4.50 -22.58
CA ARG A 292 6.54 3.61 -23.64
C ARG A 292 5.50 2.57 -24.05
N PHE A 293 4.80 1.97 -23.07
CA PHE A 293 3.70 1.04 -23.36
C PHE A 293 2.56 1.75 -24.14
N ALA A 294 2.16 2.94 -23.70
CA ALA A 294 1.15 3.74 -24.36
C ALA A 294 1.54 4.19 -25.80
N ASN A 295 2.85 4.17 -26.14
CA ASN A 295 3.38 4.42 -27.49
C ASN A 295 3.65 3.12 -28.27
N ASP A 296 2.94 2.05 -27.98
CA ASP A 296 2.97 0.78 -28.71
C ASP A 296 4.34 0.05 -28.71
N GLU A 297 5.19 0.31 -27.68
CA GLU A 297 6.53 -0.32 -27.61
C GLU A 297 6.52 -1.74 -27.08
N ALA A 298 5.43 -2.24 -26.48
CA ALA A 298 5.36 -3.58 -25.89
C ALA A 298 3.97 -4.22 -26.03
N LEU A 299 3.95 -5.55 -25.98
CA LEU A 299 2.72 -6.34 -26.02
C LEU A 299 1.93 -6.20 -24.72
N PHE A 300 2.60 -6.40 -23.57
CA PHE A 300 2.02 -6.39 -22.25
C PHE A 300 2.67 -5.34 -21.34
N PHE A 301 1.89 -4.88 -20.35
CA PHE A 301 2.34 -4.07 -19.23
C PHE A 301 1.62 -4.54 -17.98
N PHE A 302 2.35 -5.10 -17.00
CA PHE A 302 1.74 -5.54 -15.74
C PHE A 302 1.73 -4.37 -14.76
N SER A 303 0.53 -3.92 -14.42
CA SER A 303 0.33 -2.82 -13.47
C SER A 303 -1.04 -2.89 -12.80
N GLY A 304 -1.41 -1.87 -12.07
CA GLY A 304 -2.71 -1.77 -11.42
C GLY A 304 -3.65 -0.78 -12.10
N ASN A 305 -4.87 -0.75 -11.61
CA ASN A 305 -5.94 0.13 -12.10
C ASN A 305 -5.67 1.63 -11.90
N TRP A 306 -4.66 2.01 -11.12
CA TRP A 306 -4.17 3.40 -11.03
C TRP A 306 -3.62 3.95 -12.36
N ASP A 307 -3.23 3.10 -13.29
CA ASP A 307 -2.75 3.49 -14.62
C ASP A 307 -3.88 3.52 -15.68
N ALA A 308 -5.09 3.02 -15.34
CA ALA A 308 -6.19 2.82 -16.27
C ALA A 308 -6.60 4.12 -16.99
N ALA A 309 -6.79 5.20 -16.23
CA ALA A 309 -7.22 6.48 -16.79
C ALA A 309 -6.18 7.07 -17.78
N ALA A 310 -4.90 6.96 -17.45
CA ALA A 310 -3.82 7.44 -18.33
C ALA A 310 -3.69 6.59 -19.60
N LEU A 311 -3.90 5.27 -19.50
CA LEU A 311 -3.87 4.37 -20.65
C LEU A 311 -5.10 4.53 -21.52
N ASP A 312 -6.28 4.72 -20.94
CA ASP A 312 -7.51 4.99 -21.68
C ASP A 312 -7.40 6.31 -22.48
N GLU A 313 -6.90 7.39 -21.85
CA GLU A 313 -6.68 8.67 -22.51
C GLU A 313 -5.72 8.56 -23.69
N GLN A 314 -4.64 7.77 -23.57
CA GLN A 314 -3.58 7.70 -24.58
C GLN A 314 -3.82 6.65 -25.65
N MET A 315 -4.42 5.51 -25.33
CA MET A 315 -4.58 4.36 -26.22
C MET A 315 -6.04 4.12 -26.64
N GLY A 316 -7.02 4.64 -25.90
CA GLY A 316 -8.44 4.45 -26.16
C GLY A 316 -8.80 2.97 -26.33
N ASP A 317 -9.48 2.64 -27.43
CA ASP A 317 -9.89 1.26 -27.73
C ASP A 317 -8.74 0.27 -27.93
N ASN A 318 -7.48 0.74 -28.06
CA ASN A 318 -6.32 -0.14 -28.32
C ASN A 318 -5.77 -0.81 -27.03
N VAL A 319 -6.18 -0.40 -25.86
CA VAL A 319 -5.78 -1.05 -24.61
C VAL A 319 -6.85 -2.01 -24.13
N GLY A 320 -6.43 -3.17 -23.61
CA GLY A 320 -7.25 -4.12 -22.89
C GLY A 320 -6.63 -4.50 -21.55
N PHE A 321 -7.41 -5.17 -20.69
CA PHE A 321 -6.97 -5.62 -19.37
C PHE A 321 -7.46 -7.04 -19.11
N PHE A 322 -6.66 -7.85 -18.39
CA PHE A 322 -7.06 -9.18 -17.91
C PHE A 322 -6.30 -9.55 -16.62
N LEU A 323 -6.95 -10.37 -15.78
CA LEU A 323 -6.30 -10.92 -14.58
C LEU A 323 -5.19 -11.90 -14.96
N PRO A 324 -4.11 -12.00 -14.14
CA PRO A 324 -3.09 -13.02 -14.36
C PRO A 324 -3.72 -14.41 -14.47
N PRO A 325 -3.27 -15.26 -15.39
CA PRO A 325 -3.75 -16.63 -15.42
C PRO A 325 -3.35 -17.38 -14.13
N ALA A 326 -4.31 -18.10 -13.56
CA ALA A 326 -4.05 -18.98 -12.42
C ALA A 326 -3.44 -20.32 -12.87
N PRO A 327 -2.68 -21.03 -12.01
CA PRO A 327 -2.30 -22.42 -12.26
C PRO A 327 -3.52 -23.31 -12.41
N GLU A 328 -3.38 -24.42 -13.16
CA GLU A 328 -4.49 -25.36 -13.39
C GLU A 328 -5.05 -25.91 -12.07
N GLY A 329 -6.34 -25.67 -11.82
CA GLY A 329 -7.04 -26.13 -10.61
C GLY A 329 -6.89 -25.21 -9.40
N SER A 330 -6.28 -24.03 -9.56
CA SER A 330 -6.21 -22.98 -8.55
C SER A 330 -7.22 -21.86 -8.85
N GLU A 331 -7.63 -21.16 -7.81
CA GLU A 331 -8.42 -19.93 -7.96
C GLU A 331 -7.53 -18.78 -8.43
N GLN A 332 -8.13 -17.81 -9.13
CA GLN A 332 -7.40 -16.60 -9.53
C GLN A 332 -7.07 -15.76 -8.31
N ALA A 333 -5.83 -15.28 -8.26
CA ALA A 333 -5.34 -14.42 -7.18
C ALA A 333 -4.41 -13.34 -7.74
N THR A 334 -4.64 -12.10 -7.33
CA THR A 334 -3.75 -10.98 -7.66
C THR A 334 -3.76 -9.92 -6.56
N MET A 335 -2.79 -9.01 -6.62
CA MET A 335 -2.71 -7.92 -5.64
C MET A 335 -3.93 -7.01 -5.76
N SER A 336 -4.61 -6.84 -4.63
CA SER A 336 -5.84 -6.05 -4.50
C SER A 336 -5.93 -5.48 -3.08
N ASP A 337 -5.15 -4.44 -2.84
CA ASP A 337 -5.16 -3.70 -1.57
C ASP A 337 -6.26 -2.63 -1.55
N PRO A 338 -6.68 -2.17 -0.37
CA PRO A 338 -7.45 -0.95 -0.23
C PRO A 338 -6.78 0.23 -0.95
N ALA A 339 -7.51 0.94 -1.79
CA ALA A 339 -6.98 2.07 -2.57
C ALA A 339 -6.61 3.24 -1.64
N SER A 340 -7.58 3.74 -0.87
CA SER A 340 -7.34 4.58 0.31
C SER A 340 -7.92 3.88 1.53
N ASN A 341 -7.03 3.32 2.36
CA ASN A 341 -7.41 2.67 3.60
C ASN A 341 -7.45 3.72 4.71
N PHE A 342 -8.61 4.37 4.89
CA PHE A 342 -8.78 5.50 5.81
C PHE A 342 -8.99 5.03 7.24
N ALA A 343 -8.30 5.70 8.15
CA ALA A 343 -8.44 5.56 9.60
C ALA A 343 -8.81 6.90 10.23
N ILE A 344 -9.29 6.84 11.46
CA ILE A 344 -9.47 7.98 12.35
C ILE A 344 -8.32 7.93 13.37
N PRO A 345 -7.37 8.88 13.37
CA PRO A 345 -6.32 8.96 14.38
C PRO A 345 -6.87 8.98 15.81
N ALA A 346 -6.15 8.38 16.75
CA ALA A 346 -6.56 8.34 18.16
C ALA A 346 -6.73 9.77 18.75
N GLY A 347 -5.89 10.71 18.31
CA GLY A 347 -5.94 12.12 18.74
C GLY A 347 -6.87 13.02 17.92
N ALA A 348 -7.68 12.50 16.99
CA ALA A 348 -8.61 13.30 16.20
C ALA A 348 -9.71 13.91 17.10
N ASP A 349 -10.06 15.17 16.84
CA ASP A 349 -11.06 15.90 17.64
C ASP A 349 -12.51 15.57 17.18
N GLU A 350 -12.75 15.44 15.86
CA GLU A 350 -14.08 15.33 15.25
C GLU A 350 -14.38 13.88 14.78
N LYS A 351 -14.21 12.89 15.68
CA LYS A 351 -14.28 11.44 15.35
C LYS A 351 -15.63 11.02 14.76
N ASP A 352 -16.75 11.55 15.26
CA ASP A 352 -18.09 11.20 14.74
C ASP A 352 -18.29 11.71 13.31
N ALA A 353 -17.78 12.91 13.00
CA ALA A 353 -17.84 13.46 11.65
C ALA A 353 -16.90 12.74 10.68
N ALA A 354 -15.72 12.36 11.14
CA ALA A 354 -14.79 11.52 10.39
C ALA A 354 -15.41 10.14 10.09
N ALA A 355 -16.06 9.51 11.07
CA ALA A 355 -16.76 8.23 10.87
C ALA A 355 -17.94 8.36 9.89
N ALA A 356 -18.65 9.49 9.89
CA ALA A 356 -19.68 9.75 8.90
C ALA A 356 -19.12 9.86 7.48
N PHE A 357 -17.90 10.45 7.30
CA PHE A 357 -17.20 10.42 6.01
C PHE A 357 -16.81 9.00 5.61
N LEU A 358 -16.26 8.21 6.52
CA LEU A 358 -15.95 6.80 6.23
C LEU A 358 -17.19 6.04 5.81
N ASN A 359 -18.32 6.21 6.51
CA ASN A 359 -19.58 5.58 6.13
C ASN A 359 -20.10 6.06 4.77
N PHE A 360 -19.91 7.33 4.42
CA PHE A 360 -20.28 7.88 3.12
C PHE A 360 -19.57 7.17 1.96
N LEU A 361 -18.34 6.67 2.14
CA LEU A 361 -17.60 5.93 1.11
C LEU A 361 -18.34 4.70 0.57
N ARG A 362 -19.33 4.18 1.33
CA ARG A 362 -20.21 3.06 0.92
C ARG A 362 -21.46 3.52 0.15
N SER A 363 -21.69 4.82 0.03
CA SER A 363 -22.86 5.35 -0.69
C SER A 363 -22.73 5.17 -2.20
N GLU A 364 -23.86 5.17 -2.90
CA GLU A 364 -23.88 5.08 -4.36
C GLU A 364 -23.07 6.23 -5.00
N GLU A 365 -23.17 7.45 -4.46
CA GLU A 365 -22.44 8.61 -4.95
C GLU A 365 -20.93 8.42 -4.80
N ALA A 366 -20.44 7.99 -3.63
CA ALA A 366 -19.03 7.77 -3.41
C ALA A 366 -18.48 6.61 -4.26
N ARG A 367 -19.24 5.52 -4.37
CA ARG A 367 -18.88 4.37 -5.21
C ARG A 367 -18.76 4.76 -6.69
N GLN A 368 -19.62 5.66 -7.18
CA GLN A 368 -19.50 6.19 -8.55
C GLN A 368 -18.21 7.00 -8.72
N VAL A 369 -17.87 7.88 -7.77
CA VAL A 369 -16.62 8.65 -7.80
C VAL A 369 -15.40 7.73 -7.84
N VAL A 370 -15.39 6.68 -7.03
CA VAL A 370 -14.30 5.69 -6.99
C VAL A 370 -14.17 4.95 -8.32
N ALA A 371 -15.30 4.52 -8.91
CA ALA A 371 -15.32 3.84 -10.19
C ALA A 371 -14.85 4.77 -11.34
N ASP A 372 -15.29 6.03 -11.35
CA ASP A 372 -14.88 7.03 -12.35
C ASP A 372 -13.38 7.34 -12.25
N ALA A 373 -12.80 7.19 -11.06
CA ALA A 373 -11.35 7.31 -10.84
C ALA A 373 -10.56 6.04 -11.22
N GLY A 374 -11.24 4.99 -11.71
CA GLY A 374 -10.62 3.73 -12.16
C GLY A 374 -10.43 2.69 -11.06
N PHE A 375 -10.86 2.96 -9.82
CA PHE A 375 -10.76 1.99 -8.72
C PHE A 375 -12.01 1.13 -8.59
N ALA A 376 -11.88 -0.05 -7.99
CA ALA A 376 -12.99 -0.92 -7.68
C ALA A 376 -13.64 -0.47 -6.35
N PRO A 377 -14.92 -0.05 -6.35
CA PRO A 377 -15.55 0.49 -5.15
C PRO A 377 -15.68 -0.54 -4.04
N SER A 378 -15.51 -0.10 -2.78
CA SER A 378 -15.75 -0.91 -1.58
C SER A 378 -17.24 -1.26 -1.42
N GLY A 379 -17.50 -2.37 -0.71
CA GLY A 379 -18.84 -2.82 -0.36
C GLY A 379 -19.52 -3.70 -1.39
N GLU A 380 -20.74 -4.11 -1.07
CA GLU A 380 -21.61 -4.88 -1.95
C GLU A 380 -22.50 -3.97 -2.81
N GLY A 381 -23.05 -4.50 -3.88
CA GLY A 381 -23.98 -3.83 -4.78
C GLY A 381 -23.52 -3.81 -6.23
N GLU A 382 -24.40 -3.31 -7.11
CA GLU A 382 -24.04 -3.16 -8.51
C GLU A 382 -22.80 -2.26 -8.63
N ILE A 383 -21.82 -2.73 -9.39
CA ILE A 383 -20.66 -1.91 -9.74
C ILE A 383 -21.17 -0.79 -10.65
N PRO A 384 -20.84 0.49 -10.36
CA PRO A 384 -21.27 1.59 -11.20
C PRO A 384 -20.91 1.35 -12.66
N THR A 385 -21.86 1.64 -13.56
CA THR A 385 -21.67 1.40 -15.00
C THR A 385 -20.56 2.31 -15.54
N THR A 386 -19.54 1.68 -16.10
CA THR A 386 -18.53 2.30 -16.95
C THR A 386 -18.90 2.11 -18.43
N GLU A 387 -18.24 2.84 -19.33
CA GLU A 387 -18.46 2.68 -20.76
C GLU A 387 -18.16 1.25 -21.21
N GLU A 388 -19.15 0.59 -21.86
CA GLU A 388 -19.02 -0.80 -22.31
C GLU A 388 -17.82 -0.98 -23.24
N GLY A 389 -16.94 -1.93 -22.93
CA GLY A 389 -15.74 -2.24 -23.70
C GLY A 389 -14.52 -1.37 -23.34
N SER A 390 -14.67 -0.35 -22.50
CA SER A 390 -13.54 0.41 -21.96
C SER A 390 -12.62 -0.45 -21.10
N VAL A 391 -11.38 -0.01 -20.90
CA VAL A 391 -10.45 -0.68 -20.00
C VAL A 391 -10.97 -0.70 -18.56
N ASN A 392 -11.65 0.37 -18.13
CA ASN A 392 -12.29 0.44 -16.82
C ASN A 392 -13.39 -0.61 -16.64
N ALA A 393 -14.23 -0.84 -17.67
CA ALA A 393 -15.24 -1.91 -17.61
C ALA A 393 -14.60 -3.30 -17.44
N GLN A 394 -13.49 -3.57 -18.14
CA GLN A 394 -12.74 -4.82 -18.01
C GLN A 394 -12.12 -4.97 -16.61
N ILE A 395 -11.62 -3.89 -16.01
CA ILE A 395 -11.09 -3.90 -14.65
C ILE A 395 -12.19 -4.17 -13.62
N GLN A 396 -13.38 -3.56 -13.76
CA GLN A 396 -14.50 -3.82 -12.87
C GLN A 396 -14.99 -5.27 -12.97
N GLU A 397 -15.04 -5.84 -14.18
CA GLU A 397 -15.35 -7.26 -14.39
C GLU A 397 -14.28 -8.17 -13.75
N ALA A 398 -13.00 -7.82 -13.93
CA ALA A 398 -11.88 -8.52 -13.32
C ALA A 398 -11.95 -8.50 -11.78
N PHE A 399 -12.30 -7.35 -11.19
CA PHE A 399 -12.49 -7.24 -9.75
C PHE A 399 -13.64 -8.12 -9.25
N ALA A 400 -14.78 -8.13 -9.95
CA ALA A 400 -15.91 -8.98 -9.57
C ALA A 400 -15.52 -10.47 -9.57
N GLN A 401 -14.75 -10.92 -10.59
CA GLN A 401 -14.21 -12.28 -10.65
C GLN A 401 -13.26 -12.57 -9.49
N LEU A 402 -12.39 -11.62 -9.15
CA LEU A 402 -11.42 -11.74 -8.07
C LEU A 402 -12.11 -11.87 -6.70
N VAL A 403 -13.17 -11.09 -6.46
CA VAL A 403 -13.95 -11.16 -5.22
C VAL A 403 -14.72 -12.49 -5.14
N GLU A 404 -15.30 -12.97 -6.25
CA GLU A 404 -15.99 -14.28 -6.29
C GLU A 404 -15.04 -15.45 -5.99
N ALA A 405 -13.77 -15.32 -6.41
CA ALA A 405 -12.73 -16.32 -6.19
C ALA A 405 -12.05 -16.21 -4.81
N ASP A 406 -12.40 -15.22 -3.96
CA ASP A 406 -11.68 -14.86 -2.73
C ASP A 406 -10.17 -14.65 -2.96
N GLY A 407 -9.84 -14.12 -4.13
CA GLY A 407 -8.48 -14.03 -4.67
C GLY A 407 -7.77 -12.71 -4.42
N GLN A 408 -8.29 -11.84 -3.55
CA GLN A 408 -7.68 -10.57 -3.19
C GLN A 408 -6.43 -10.82 -2.32
N VAL A 409 -5.26 -10.40 -2.78
CA VAL A 409 -3.98 -10.56 -2.08
C VAL A 409 -3.40 -9.19 -1.77
N GLN A 410 -2.93 -9.01 -0.54
CA GLN A 410 -2.22 -7.81 -0.14
C GLN A 410 -0.86 -7.71 -0.84
N PHE A 411 -0.37 -6.49 -1.08
CA PHE A 411 0.99 -6.31 -1.55
C PHE A 411 1.99 -6.76 -0.48
N VAL A 412 2.87 -7.68 -0.84
CA VAL A 412 3.95 -8.20 0.02
C VAL A 412 4.79 -7.07 0.64
N GLN A 413 5.06 -6.03 -0.13
CA GLN A 413 5.84 -4.88 0.32
C GLN A 413 5.15 -4.03 1.39
N ASN A 414 3.84 -4.20 1.61
CA ASN A 414 3.07 -3.49 2.62
C ASN A 414 2.98 -4.25 3.95
N ALA A 415 3.65 -5.41 4.06
CA ALA A 415 3.65 -6.19 5.31
C ALA A 415 4.32 -5.43 6.46
N THR A 416 5.44 -4.73 6.19
CA THR A 416 6.14 -3.88 7.16
C THR A 416 6.68 -2.61 6.51
N ASN A 417 6.98 -1.58 7.32
CA ASN A 417 7.41 -0.26 6.83
C ASN A 417 8.71 -0.27 6.01
N GLY A 418 9.66 -1.16 6.32
CA GLY A 418 10.97 -1.21 5.66
C GLY A 418 11.03 -2.17 4.46
N LEU A 419 10.01 -2.99 4.29
CA LEU A 419 10.06 -4.11 3.36
C LEU A 419 10.12 -3.69 1.89
N THR A 420 9.45 -2.59 1.52
CA THR A 420 9.45 -2.04 0.15
C THR A 420 10.87 -1.88 -0.40
N THR A 421 11.80 -1.34 0.39
CA THR A 421 13.19 -1.12 -0.03
C THR A 421 13.90 -2.44 -0.31
N THR A 422 13.75 -3.43 0.58
CA THR A 422 14.36 -4.76 0.42
C THR A 422 13.76 -5.49 -0.78
N TRP A 423 12.44 -5.52 -0.89
CA TRP A 423 11.71 -6.17 -1.98
C TRP A 423 12.14 -5.62 -3.35
N ASN A 424 12.10 -4.29 -3.53
CA ASN A 424 12.53 -3.65 -4.78
C ASN A 424 14.00 -3.93 -5.12
N SER A 425 14.91 -3.82 -4.14
CA SER A 425 16.34 -4.03 -4.41
C SER A 425 16.69 -5.49 -4.73
N GLU A 426 16.05 -6.45 -4.08
CA GLU A 426 16.30 -7.87 -4.37
C GLU A 426 15.70 -8.28 -5.72
N VAL A 427 14.53 -7.76 -6.12
CA VAL A 427 13.97 -7.99 -7.46
C VAL A 427 14.84 -7.36 -8.55
N GLN A 428 15.39 -6.15 -8.35
CA GLN A 428 16.38 -5.58 -9.28
C GLN A 428 17.59 -6.49 -9.45
N ARG A 429 18.12 -7.03 -8.33
CA ARG A 429 19.25 -7.97 -8.34
C ARG A 429 18.91 -9.30 -9.01
N LEU A 430 17.66 -9.78 -8.86
CA LEU A 430 17.19 -10.98 -9.53
C LEU A 430 17.20 -10.82 -11.05
N VAL A 431 16.64 -9.69 -11.53
CA VAL A 431 16.62 -9.35 -12.97
C VAL A 431 18.03 -9.21 -13.55
N ASP A 432 18.99 -8.69 -12.78
CA ASP A 432 20.40 -8.56 -13.17
C ASP A 432 21.19 -9.90 -13.02
N GLY A 433 20.55 -11.00 -12.56
CA GLY A 433 21.23 -12.26 -12.26
C GLY A 433 22.24 -12.18 -11.10
N ALA A 434 22.10 -11.18 -10.23
CA ALA A 434 23.00 -10.92 -9.11
C ALA A 434 22.55 -11.55 -7.78
N THR A 435 21.37 -12.16 -7.75
CA THR A 435 20.84 -12.96 -6.63
C THR A 435 20.07 -14.16 -7.18
N SER A 436 19.92 -15.22 -6.41
CA SER A 436 19.03 -16.33 -6.75
C SER A 436 17.63 -16.09 -6.19
N PRO A 437 16.59 -16.79 -6.70
CA PRO A 437 15.24 -16.73 -6.13
C PRO A 437 15.21 -17.08 -4.63
N GLU A 438 15.95 -18.11 -4.20
CA GLU A 438 16.05 -18.53 -2.80
C GLU A 438 16.71 -17.44 -1.93
N ASP A 439 17.80 -16.83 -2.41
CA ASP A 439 18.49 -15.76 -1.68
C ASP A 439 17.64 -14.50 -1.57
N LEU A 440 16.84 -14.18 -2.60
CA LEU A 440 15.86 -13.09 -2.59
C LEU A 440 14.81 -13.34 -1.49
N LEU A 441 14.12 -14.49 -1.53
CA LEU A 441 13.06 -14.81 -0.58
C LEU A 441 13.60 -14.85 0.85
N ALA A 442 14.77 -15.46 1.06
CA ALA A 442 15.43 -15.47 2.37
C ALA A 442 15.83 -14.07 2.84
N ALA A 443 16.20 -13.15 1.95
CA ALA A 443 16.50 -11.75 2.33
C ALA A 443 15.25 -11.00 2.76
N VAL A 444 14.15 -11.17 2.02
CA VAL A 444 12.84 -10.58 2.33
C VAL A 444 12.29 -11.13 3.64
N GLN A 445 12.35 -12.45 3.85
CA GLN A 445 11.90 -13.09 5.09
C GLN A 445 12.71 -12.61 6.30
N ARG A 446 14.03 -12.50 6.18
CA ARG A 446 14.88 -11.97 7.28
C ARG A 446 14.56 -10.51 7.62
N GLN A 447 14.29 -9.66 6.63
CA GLN A 447 13.88 -8.27 6.86
C GLN A 447 12.56 -8.22 7.62
N TYR A 448 11.58 -8.97 7.14
CA TYR A 448 10.26 -9.11 7.75
C TYR A 448 10.35 -9.57 9.22
N GLU A 449 11.06 -10.67 9.52
CA GLU A 449 11.25 -11.17 10.87
C GLU A 449 11.97 -10.17 11.78
N SER A 450 13.00 -9.47 11.23
CA SER A 450 13.73 -8.46 11.98
C SER A 450 12.86 -7.28 12.40
N GLU A 451 11.92 -6.86 11.56
CA GLU A 451 11.01 -5.74 11.87
C GLU A 451 9.92 -6.16 12.87
N LEU A 452 9.48 -7.41 12.81
CA LEU A 452 8.54 -7.97 13.79
C LEU A 452 9.20 -8.42 15.11
N GLY A 453 10.52 -8.34 15.22
CA GLY A 453 11.26 -8.76 16.43
C GLY A 453 11.25 -10.28 16.66
N ARG A 454 11.11 -11.04 15.58
CA ARG A 454 11.09 -12.51 15.57
C ARG A 454 12.45 -13.12 15.25
#